data_c3fd3e4d7040086acc09432d2ff9a809
#
_entry.id   c3fd3e4d7040086acc09432d2ff9a809
#
_cell.length_a   1.000
_cell.length_b   1.000
_cell.length_c   1.000
_cell.angle_alpha   90.00
_cell.angle_beta   90.00
_cell.angle_gamma   90.00
#
_symmetry.space_group_name_H-M   'P 1'
#
loop_
_entity.id
_entity.type
_entity.pdbx_description
1 polymer ?
#
loop_
_entity_poly.entity_id
_entity_poly.type
_entity_poly.pdbx_seq_one_letter_code
_entity_poly.pdbx_strand_id
1 'polypeptide(L)'
;MNATWCMGFPDGHETGSYLALDMGGTNLRVCEVTLTDEAGEFDIIQSKYRMPEELKTGTADELWAYVADCLQQFIEYHHEGQQIEQLPLGFTFSYPATQEYIDHGILQRWTKGFDIDGVEGKDVVPPFEAALAERNVPIKLTALVNDTTGTMIASAYTDPLMKIGCIFGTGCNAAYMEDCGSIPKLAHMNLDPKLPMAINCEYGAFDNEHKVLPRTPYDILIDKESPRPGQQAFEKMIAGLYLGEIFRLVLLDLHKQPEVHIFENQDVSKLQKAYSLDAGFLAAIEQDPFENLTEVQDLFRNTLSITTTKPELELIRRLAELIGTRAARLSACGVAAICKMKGWETCHVGADGSVFNKYPHFKVRGAQALKEILGWPENKGKGKGDPVELFPAEDGSGVGAALIAALTLKRVKEGQNAGIKSPDAMMKAADSALKVKPHHHHE
;
A
#
# COMPACT_ATOMS: atom_id res chain seq x y z
N MET A 1 7.86 1.14 -13.08
CA MET A 1 7.99 -0.21 -12.52
C MET A 1 9.38 -0.41 -11.95
N ASN A 2 9.45 -1.00 -10.78
CA ASN A 2 10.69 -1.17 -10.03
C ASN A 2 10.90 -2.61 -9.63
N ALA A 3 12.12 -3.13 -9.88
CA ALA A 3 12.54 -4.42 -9.32
C ALA A 3 12.79 -4.24 -7.83
N THR A 4 12.22 -5.11 -7.02
CA THR A 4 12.27 -5.01 -5.56
C THR A 4 13.36 -5.83 -4.92
N TRP A 5 13.97 -6.75 -5.67
CA TRP A 5 14.92 -7.76 -5.23
C TRP A 5 14.32 -8.77 -4.22
N CYS A 6 13.00 -8.76 -4.06
CA CYS A 6 12.28 -9.85 -3.43
C CYS A 6 12.11 -10.95 -4.49
N MET A 7 12.83 -12.06 -4.33
CA MET A 7 12.99 -13.06 -5.36
C MET A 7 12.32 -14.37 -4.96
N GLY A 8 11.04 -14.44 -5.20
CA GLY A 8 10.23 -15.64 -4.98
C GLY A 8 9.11 -15.46 -3.97
N PHE A 9 8.21 -16.44 -3.98
CA PHE A 9 7.13 -16.54 -3.01
C PHE A 9 7.54 -17.40 -1.82
N PRO A 10 6.97 -17.17 -0.63
CA PRO A 10 7.09 -18.12 0.48
C PRO A 10 6.37 -19.41 0.13
N ASP A 11 6.84 -20.53 0.66
CA ASP A 11 6.23 -21.85 0.47
C ASP A 11 5.30 -22.27 1.64
N GLY A 12 5.25 -21.45 2.70
CA GLY A 12 4.47 -21.72 3.89
C GLY A 12 5.22 -22.49 4.98
N HIS A 13 6.45 -22.93 4.71
CA HIS A 13 7.28 -23.74 5.61
C HIS A 13 8.51 -23.00 6.12
N GLU A 14 8.56 -21.70 5.99
CA GLU A 14 9.60 -20.86 6.56
C GLU A 14 9.57 -20.92 8.08
N THR A 15 10.74 -20.83 8.70
CA THR A 15 10.89 -20.88 10.16
C THR A 15 11.75 -19.73 10.68
N GLY A 16 11.61 -19.43 11.97
CA GLY A 16 12.42 -18.43 12.65
C GLY A 16 11.64 -17.20 13.07
N SER A 17 12.32 -16.30 13.78
CA SER A 17 11.76 -15.02 14.25
C SER A 17 12.40 -13.88 13.50
N TYR A 18 11.55 -13.01 12.95
CA TYR A 18 11.94 -11.89 12.10
C TYR A 18 11.24 -10.64 12.56
N LEU A 19 11.98 -9.55 12.67
CA LEU A 19 11.42 -8.25 13.02
C LEU A 19 10.90 -7.54 11.77
N ALA A 20 9.86 -6.75 11.96
CA ALA A 20 9.35 -5.82 10.96
C ALA A 20 9.21 -4.43 11.59
N LEU A 21 9.62 -3.41 10.85
CA LEU A 21 9.47 -2.02 11.23
C LEU A 21 8.63 -1.33 10.16
N ASP A 22 7.58 -0.63 10.58
CA ASP A 22 6.72 0.16 9.70
C ASP A 22 6.70 1.60 10.19
N MET A 23 7.26 2.51 9.40
CA MET A 23 7.31 3.93 9.73
C MET A 23 6.24 4.69 8.98
N GLY A 24 5.14 4.99 9.67
CA GLY A 24 4.05 5.81 9.15
C GLY A 24 4.15 7.28 9.55
N GLY A 25 3.17 8.06 9.11
CA GLY A 25 3.12 9.49 9.40
C GLY A 25 2.82 9.85 10.86
N THR A 26 2.13 8.98 11.60
CA THR A 26 1.73 9.22 12.99
C THR A 26 2.32 8.22 13.97
N ASN A 27 2.57 7.01 13.50
CA ASN A 27 3.03 5.90 14.35
C ASN A 27 4.22 5.18 13.72
N LEU A 28 5.05 4.66 14.61
CA LEU A 28 6.06 3.67 14.30
C LEU A 28 5.57 2.34 14.86
N ARG A 29 5.51 1.30 14.06
CA ARG A 29 5.10 -0.04 14.51
C ARG A 29 6.27 -0.99 14.40
N VAL A 30 6.54 -1.71 15.47
CA VAL A 30 7.53 -2.78 15.50
C VAL A 30 6.80 -4.09 15.73
N CYS A 31 7.06 -5.07 14.87
CA CYS A 31 6.51 -6.41 14.98
C CYS A 31 7.63 -7.44 15.09
N GLU A 32 7.36 -8.53 15.77
CA GLU A 32 8.16 -9.74 15.63
C GLU A 32 7.26 -10.87 15.19
N VAL A 33 7.60 -11.46 14.06
CA VAL A 33 6.84 -12.54 13.43
C VAL A 33 7.63 -13.82 13.59
N THR A 34 7.02 -14.81 14.25
CA THR A 34 7.61 -16.15 14.43
C THR A 34 6.94 -17.11 13.46
N LEU A 35 7.72 -17.67 12.55
CA LEU A 35 7.29 -18.63 11.56
C LEU A 35 7.54 -20.04 12.09
N THR A 36 6.53 -20.93 11.97
CA THR A 36 6.48 -22.17 12.74
C THR A 36 6.63 -23.45 11.92
N ASP A 37 6.89 -23.38 10.63
CA ASP A 37 6.92 -24.52 9.68
C ASP A 37 5.55 -25.21 9.51
N GLU A 38 4.48 -24.62 10.00
CA GLU A 38 3.12 -25.07 9.72
C GLU A 38 2.56 -24.18 8.60
N ALA A 39 2.09 -24.81 7.53
CA ALA A 39 1.76 -24.13 6.29
C ALA A 39 0.90 -22.86 6.48
N GLY A 40 1.49 -21.69 6.25
CA GLY A 40 0.83 -20.41 6.35
C GLY A 40 0.55 -19.93 7.78
N GLU A 41 1.04 -20.60 8.82
CA GLU A 41 0.83 -20.19 10.21
C GLU A 41 2.00 -19.36 10.75
N PHE A 42 1.68 -18.41 11.61
CA PHE A 42 2.67 -17.55 12.26
C PHE A 42 2.12 -16.99 13.57
N ASP A 43 3.02 -16.63 14.48
CA ASP A 43 2.71 -15.83 15.65
C ASP A 43 3.27 -14.43 15.46
N ILE A 44 2.56 -13.42 15.97
CA ILE A 44 2.99 -12.02 15.91
C ILE A 44 2.83 -11.35 17.27
N ILE A 45 3.86 -10.61 17.67
CA ILE A 45 3.77 -9.64 18.75
C ILE A 45 4.12 -8.27 18.17
N GLN A 46 3.52 -7.22 18.70
CA GLN A 46 3.74 -5.87 18.19
C GLN A 46 3.65 -4.81 19.25
N SER A 47 4.35 -3.71 19.00
CA SER A 47 4.28 -2.49 19.79
C SER A 47 4.18 -1.30 18.86
N LYS A 48 3.39 -0.31 19.27
CA LYS A 48 3.26 0.96 18.54
C LYS A 48 3.92 2.06 19.33
N TYR A 49 4.63 2.93 18.64
CA TYR A 49 5.26 4.11 19.20
C TYR A 49 4.76 5.33 18.46
N ARG A 50 4.44 6.39 19.17
CA ARG A 50 3.99 7.62 18.54
C ARG A 50 5.18 8.27 17.82
N MET A 51 4.95 8.74 16.60
CA MET A 51 5.91 9.59 15.89
C MET A 51 5.70 11.05 16.33
N PRO A 52 6.63 11.62 17.13
CA PRO A 52 6.50 13.01 17.53
C PRO A 52 6.53 13.96 16.33
N GLU A 53 5.63 14.95 16.32
CA GLU A 53 5.55 15.90 15.20
C GLU A 53 6.85 16.66 14.96
N GLU A 54 7.59 16.97 16.02
CA GLU A 54 8.87 17.69 15.95
C GLU A 54 9.96 16.91 15.22
N LEU A 55 9.90 15.59 15.21
CA LEU A 55 10.87 14.77 14.47
C LEU A 55 10.69 14.85 12.97
N LYS A 56 9.48 15.14 12.49
CA LYS A 56 9.20 15.20 11.06
C LYS A 56 9.91 16.35 10.36
N THR A 57 10.25 17.39 11.10
CA THR A 57 10.97 18.57 10.59
C THR A 57 12.29 18.80 11.32
N GLY A 58 12.74 17.81 12.07
CA GLY A 58 14.02 17.83 12.78
C GLY A 58 15.20 17.42 11.91
N THR A 59 16.20 16.83 12.54
CA THR A 59 17.40 16.34 11.85
C THR A 59 17.30 14.83 11.56
N ALA A 60 18.09 14.35 10.61
CA ALA A 60 18.21 12.92 10.30
C ALA A 60 18.68 12.13 11.54
N ASP A 61 19.68 12.66 12.24
CA ASP A 61 20.22 12.01 13.44
C ASP A 61 19.17 11.85 14.53
N GLU A 62 18.31 12.85 14.75
CA GLU A 62 17.19 12.77 15.69
C GLU A 62 16.17 11.70 15.29
N LEU A 63 15.83 11.62 14.01
CA LEU A 63 14.90 10.62 13.50
C LEU A 63 15.42 9.20 13.73
N TRP A 64 16.63 8.92 13.26
CA TRP A 64 17.19 7.57 13.36
C TRP A 64 17.51 7.20 14.81
N ALA A 65 17.89 8.16 15.64
CA ALA A 65 18.04 7.96 17.08
C ALA A 65 16.73 7.50 17.71
N TYR A 66 15.63 8.18 17.41
CA TYR A 66 14.31 7.83 17.95
C TYR A 66 13.87 6.44 17.48
N VAL A 67 14.02 6.14 16.20
CA VAL A 67 13.69 4.82 15.66
C VAL A 67 14.50 3.71 16.34
N ALA A 68 15.81 3.93 16.51
CA ALA A 68 16.68 2.98 17.19
C ALA A 68 16.29 2.80 18.67
N ASP A 69 15.90 3.87 19.36
CA ASP A 69 15.43 3.80 20.75
C ASP A 69 14.14 2.97 20.86
N CYS A 70 13.21 3.12 19.95
CA CYS A 70 11.99 2.33 19.93
C CYS A 70 12.29 0.84 19.70
N LEU A 71 13.19 0.52 18.80
CA LEU A 71 13.64 -0.86 18.55
C LEU A 71 14.36 -1.44 19.77
N GLN A 72 15.19 -0.65 20.44
CA GLN A 72 15.85 -1.04 21.68
C GLN A 72 14.83 -1.39 22.76
N GLN A 73 13.85 -0.54 22.98
CA GLN A 73 12.78 -0.78 23.95
C GLN A 73 12.01 -2.06 23.62
N PHE A 74 11.70 -2.31 22.36
CA PHE A 74 11.03 -3.52 21.94
C PHE A 74 11.84 -4.78 22.27
N ILE A 75 13.13 -4.79 21.96
CA ILE A 75 14.02 -5.92 22.23
C ILE A 75 14.16 -6.15 23.74
N GLU A 76 14.38 -5.10 24.52
CA GLU A 76 14.51 -5.21 25.98
C GLU A 76 13.25 -5.78 26.62
N TYR A 77 12.08 -5.38 26.13
CA TYR A 77 10.81 -5.84 26.70
C TYR A 77 10.49 -7.30 26.33
N HIS A 78 10.69 -7.67 25.08
CA HIS A 78 10.29 -9.00 24.58
C HIS A 78 11.40 -10.06 24.66
N HIS A 79 12.64 -9.66 24.85
CA HIS A 79 13.80 -10.55 24.89
C HIS A 79 14.62 -10.36 26.15
N GLU A 80 13.97 -9.98 27.24
CA GLU A 80 14.63 -9.77 28.54
C GLU A 80 15.41 -11.03 28.97
N GLY A 81 16.67 -10.83 29.35
CA GLY A 81 17.54 -11.90 29.79
C GLY A 81 18.08 -12.81 28.72
N GLN A 82 17.75 -12.57 27.44
CA GLN A 82 18.27 -13.34 26.32
C GLN A 82 19.51 -12.65 25.73
N GLN A 83 20.48 -13.46 25.36
CA GLN A 83 21.62 -12.98 24.55
C GLN A 83 21.29 -13.16 23.08
N ILE A 84 21.21 -12.04 22.37
CA ILE A 84 20.88 -11.99 20.95
C ILE A 84 22.09 -11.42 20.21
N GLU A 85 22.58 -12.12 19.19
CA GLU A 85 23.66 -11.58 18.36
C GLU A 85 23.16 -10.54 17.39
N GLN A 86 22.22 -10.93 16.54
CA GLN A 86 21.53 -10.04 15.60
C GLN A 86 20.21 -10.65 15.17
N LEU A 87 19.11 -9.89 15.27
CA LEU A 87 17.84 -10.28 14.68
C LEU A 87 17.66 -9.61 13.30
N PRO A 88 17.17 -10.35 12.31
CA PRO A 88 16.90 -9.77 11.00
C PRO A 88 15.67 -8.87 11.04
N LEU A 89 15.76 -7.78 10.30
CA LEU A 89 14.69 -6.79 10.22
C LEU A 89 14.31 -6.54 8.76
N GLY A 90 12.99 -6.65 8.46
CA GLY A 90 12.40 -6.08 7.28
C GLY A 90 11.83 -4.70 7.62
N PHE A 91 12.24 -3.69 6.87
CA PHE A 91 11.79 -2.32 7.11
C PHE A 91 10.86 -1.89 5.98
N THR A 92 9.59 -1.70 6.31
CA THR A 92 8.61 -1.13 5.37
C THR A 92 8.76 0.39 5.36
N PHE A 93 9.39 0.87 4.31
CA PHE A 93 9.69 2.28 4.10
C PHE A 93 8.83 2.81 2.95
N SER A 94 7.65 3.33 3.31
CA SER A 94 6.63 3.74 2.35
C SER A 94 6.80 5.19 1.87
N TYR A 95 8.02 5.50 1.45
CA TYR A 95 8.40 6.77 0.82
C TYR A 95 9.04 6.47 -0.53
N PRO A 96 8.93 7.36 -1.53
CA PRO A 96 9.53 7.11 -2.83
C PRO A 96 11.05 6.92 -2.72
N ALA A 97 11.54 5.74 -3.09
CA ALA A 97 12.94 5.37 -2.99
C ALA A 97 13.40 4.58 -4.21
N THR A 98 14.65 4.74 -4.58
CA THR A 98 15.31 3.96 -5.63
C THR A 98 16.16 2.88 -4.98
N GLN A 99 16.00 1.63 -5.41
CA GLN A 99 16.72 0.48 -4.86
C GLN A 99 17.53 -0.24 -5.94
N GLU A 100 18.85 -0.33 -5.73
CA GLU A 100 19.73 -1.20 -6.50
C GLU A 100 19.93 -2.56 -5.81
N TYR A 101 19.64 -2.62 -4.50
CA TYR A 101 19.71 -3.81 -3.65
C TYR A 101 18.53 -3.84 -2.71
N ILE A 102 18.23 -5.03 -2.18
CA ILE A 102 17.14 -5.19 -1.22
C ILE A 102 17.44 -4.51 0.13
N ASP A 103 18.71 -4.44 0.51
CA ASP A 103 19.21 -3.82 1.74
C ASP A 103 19.72 -2.39 1.51
N HIS A 104 19.14 -1.67 0.59
CA HIS A 104 19.55 -0.33 0.15
C HIS A 104 18.34 0.45 -0.34
N GLY A 105 18.31 1.74 -0.14
CA GLY A 105 17.27 2.61 -0.68
C GLY A 105 17.65 4.08 -0.62
N ILE A 106 17.63 4.73 -1.79
CA ILE A 106 17.87 6.17 -1.89
C ILE A 106 16.53 6.88 -1.87
N LEU A 107 16.31 7.68 -0.85
CA LEU A 107 15.08 8.47 -0.74
C LEU A 107 15.03 9.51 -1.85
N GLN A 108 13.95 9.50 -2.63
CA GLN A 108 13.73 10.48 -3.68
C GLN A 108 13.16 11.79 -3.12
N ARG A 109 12.17 11.68 -2.25
CA ARG A 109 11.50 12.82 -1.61
C ARG A 109 10.74 12.37 -0.37
N TRP A 110 10.61 13.28 0.59
CA TRP A 110 9.73 13.07 1.72
C TRP A 110 8.26 13.29 1.35
N THR A 111 7.38 12.59 2.05
CA THR A 111 5.92 12.72 2.00
C THR A 111 5.37 12.65 3.42
N LYS A 112 4.05 12.69 3.59
CA LYS A 112 3.37 12.49 4.89
C LYS A 112 3.79 13.49 5.98
N GLY A 113 4.14 14.72 5.58
CA GLY A 113 4.52 15.77 6.51
C GLY A 113 5.99 15.74 6.96
N PHE A 114 6.78 14.78 6.50
CA PHE A 114 8.21 14.75 6.76
C PHE A 114 8.94 15.74 5.84
N ASP A 115 9.86 16.50 6.42
CA ASP A 115 10.75 17.41 5.70
C ASP A 115 12.06 17.52 6.50
N ILE A 116 12.95 16.55 6.30
CA ILE A 116 14.21 16.43 7.03
C ILE A 116 15.36 16.65 6.05
N ASP A 117 16.19 17.64 6.34
CA ASP A 117 17.36 17.96 5.53
C ASP A 117 18.38 16.84 5.54
N GLY A 118 19.07 16.68 4.41
CA GLY A 118 20.21 15.80 4.28
C GLY A 118 19.89 14.32 4.12
N VAL A 119 18.64 13.95 3.90
CA VAL A 119 18.20 12.55 3.69
C VAL A 119 17.86 12.29 2.24
N GLU A 120 17.17 13.22 1.57
CA GLU A 120 16.84 13.08 0.15
C GLU A 120 18.09 12.93 -0.70
N GLY A 121 18.05 12.02 -1.65
CA GLY A 121 19.18 11.70 -2.53
C GLY A 121 20.24 10.80 -1.92
N LYS A 122 20.00 10.29 -0.70
CA LYS A 122 20.97 9.43 0.01
C LYS A 122 20.31 8.12 0.42
N ASP A 123 21.16 7.09 0.58
CA ASP A 123 20.75 5.80 1.10
C ASP A 123 20.35 5.96 2.58
N VAL A 124 19.13 5.57 2.93
CA VAL A 124 18.61 5.67 4.29
C VAL A 124 19.14 4.58 5.24
N VAL A 125 19.70 3.51 4.68
CA VAL A 125 20.13 2.34 5.46
C VAL A 125 21.37 2.60 6.31
N PRO A 126 22.48 3.16 5.78
CA PRO A 126 23.69 3.38 6.60
C PRO A 126 23.46 4.23 7.85
N PRO A 127 22.77 5.40 7.81
CA PRO A 127 22.54 6.18 9.03
C PRO A 127 21.62 5.48 10.02
N PHE A 128 20.65 4.72 9.54
CA PHE A 128 19.78 3.91 10.38
C PHE A 128 20.58 2.82 11.10
N GLU A 129 21.42 2.07 10.37
CA GLU A 129 22.27 1.04 10.96
C GLU A 129 23.31 1.62 11.93
N ALA A 130 23.86 2.81 11.64
CA ALA A 130 24.76 3.51 12.57
C ALA A 130 24.07 3.84 13.90
N ALA A 131 22.82 4.30 13.86
CA ALA A 131 22.06 4.60 15.07
C ALA A 131 21.79 3.33 15.92
N LEU A 132 21.54 2.20 15.28
CA LEU A 132 21.41 0.91 15.96
C LEU A 132 22.73 0.50 16.63
N ALA A 133 23.84 0.63 15.91
CA ALA A 133 25.18 0.28 16.41
C ALA A 133 25.59 1.13 17.63
N GLU A 134 25.34 2.43 17.61
CA GLU A 134 25.62 3.33 18.72
C GLU A 134 24.91 2.92 20.01
N ARG A 135 23.74 2.31 19.91
CA ARG A 135 22.92 1.88 21.03
C ARG A 135 23.08 0.40 21.35
N ASN A 136 23.97 -0.30 20.65
CA ASN A 136 24.17 -1.74 20.77
C ASN A 136 22.86 -2.53 20.61
N VAL A 137 21.99 -2.08 19.71
CA VAL A 137 20.74 -2.79 19.40
C VAL A 137 21.08 -3.95 18.45
N PRO A 138 20.78 -5.20 18.82
CA PRO A 138 21.20 -6.38 18.07
C PRO A 138 20.26 -6.65 16.88
N ILE A 139 20.22 -5.75 15.93
CA ILE A 139 19.34 -5.82 14.75
C ILE A 139 20.19 -5.64 13.49
N LYS A 140 19.91 -6.48 12.49
CA LYS A 140 20.47 -6.34 11.14
C LYS A 140 19.35 -6.02 10.15
N LEU A 141 19.40 -4.88 9.49
CA LEU A 141 18.50 -4.59 8.39
C LEU A 141 18.78 -5.55 7.24
N THR A 142 17.78 -6.35 6.90
CA THR A 142 17.88 -7.39 5.87
C THR A 142 17.19 -6.97 4.58
N ALA A 143 16.08 -6.28 4.69
CA ALA A 143 15.32 -5.86 3.52
C ALA A 143 14.64 -4.51 3.79
N LEU A 144 14.73 -3.63 2.81
CA LEU A 144 13.90 -2.43 2.71
C LEU A 144 12.76 -2.73 1.76
N VAL A 145 11.53 -2.59 2.21
CA VAL A 145 10.33 -3.13 1.55
C VAL A 145 9.32 -2.02 1.31
N ASN A 146 8.58 -2.07 0.22
CA ASN A 146 7.38 -1.27 0.09
C ASN A 146 6.14 -2.07 0.54
N ASP A 147 5.10 -1.36 0.93
CA ASP A 147 3.88 -1.95 1.50
C ASP A 147 3.15 -2.88 0.51
N THR A 148 3.15 -2.56 -0.77
CA THR A 148 2.43 -3.34 -1.79
C THR A 148 3.11 -4.68 -2.05
N THR A 149 4.44 -4.71 -2.13
CA THR A 149 5.20 -5.96 -2.22
C THR A 149 4.98 -6.80 -0.97
N GLY A 150 5.02 -6.17 0.20
CA GLY A 150 4.72 -6.85 1.47
C GLY A 150 3.32 -7.46 1.48
N THR A 151 2.32 -6.74 0.98
CA THR A 151 0.93 -7.23 0.85
C THR A 151 0.86 -8.49 0.00
N MET A 152 1.53 -8.50 -1.14
CA MET A 152 1.58 -9.68 -2.01
C MET A 152 2.21 -10.89 -1.32
N ILE A 153 3.35 -10.70 -0.69
CA ILE A 153 4.10 -11.79 -0.05
C ILE A 153 3.36 -12.32 1.18
N ALA A 154 2.82 -11.46 2.04
CA ALA A 154 2.03 -11.89 3.19
C ALA A 154 0.80 -12.69 2.78
N SER A 155 0.12 -12.24 1.75
CA SER A 155 -1.07 -12.93 1.23
C SER A 155 -0.72 -14.28 0.59
N ALA A 156 0.40 -14.36 -0.12
CA ALA A 156 0.88 -15.60 -0.70
C ALA A 156 1.29 -16.64 0.36
N TYR A 157 1.74 -16.19 1.53
CA TYR A 157 2.11 -17.08 2.63
C TYR A 157 0.91 -17.90 3.14
N THR A 158 -0.28 -17.30 3.15
CA THR A 158 -1.51 -17.97 3.60
C THR A 158 -2.33 -18.57 2.45
N ASP A 159 -2.03 -18.18 1.19
CA ASP A 159 -2.79 -18.63 0.02
C ASP A 159 -1.84 -18.86 -1.17
N PRO A 160 -1.56 -20.12 -1.54
CA PRO A 160 -0.63 -20.43 -2.63
C PRO A 160 -1.12 -20.03 -4.03
N LEU A 161 -2.39 -19.69 -4.20
CA LEU A 161 -2.94 -19.19 -5.47
C LEU A 161 -2.75 -17.69 -5.65
N MET A 162 -2.27 -17.00 -4.65
CA MET A 162 -2.01 -15.56 -4.66
C MET A 162 -0.87 -15.22 -5.61
N LYS A 163 -1.10 -14.31 -6.54
CA LYS A 163 -0.09 -13.88 -7.53
C LYS A 163 0.09 -12.37 -7.62
N ILE A 164 -0.86 -11.59 -7.15
CA ILE A 164 -0.87 -10.14 -7.24
C ILE A 164 -1.22 -9.57 -5.88
N GLY A 165 -0.53 -8.50 -5.50
CA GLY A 165 -0.90 -7.68 -4.34
C GLY A 165 -1.32 -6.30 -4.82
N CYS A 166 -2.38 -5.74 -4.23
CA CYS A 166 -2.91 -4.43 -4.58
C CYS A 166 -3.19 -3.60 -3.33
N ILE A 167 -2.99 -2.31 -3.45
CA ILE A 167 -3.47 -1.31 -2.49
C ILE A 167 -4.49 -0.43 -3.18
N PHE A 168 -5.71 -0.38 -2.63
CA PHE A 168 -6.76 0.54 -3.04
C PHE A 168 -7.20 1.32 -1.80
N GLY A 169 -6.50 2.40 -1.52
CA GLY A 169 -6.69 3.23 -0.33
C GLY A 169 -6.61 4.70 -0.69
N THR A 170 -5.93 5.47 0.14
CA THR A 170 -5.63 6.89 -0.13
C THR A 170 -4.89 7.06 -1.45
N GLY A 171 -3.99 6.13 -1.78
CA GLY A 171 -3.35 5.96 -3.08
C GLY A 171 -3.70 4.61 -3.68
N CYS A 172 -3.03 4.27 -4.78
CA CYS A 172 -3.16 2.95 -5.40
C CYS A 172 -1.82 2.42 -5.88
N ASN A 173 -1.65 1.11 -5.80
CA ASN A 173 -0.48 0.43 -6.33
C ASN A 173 -0.75 -1.06 -6.50
N ALA A 174 0.10 -1.73 -7.27
CA ALA A 174 0.10 -3.18 -7.40
C ALA A 174 1.53 -3.73 -7.44
N ALA A 175 1.65 -4.99 -7.05
CA ALA A 175 2.88 -5.77 -7.18
C ALA A 175 2.53 -7.15 -7.74
N TYR A 176 3.44 -7.70 -8.54
CA TYR A 176 3.30 -9.05 -9.06
C TYR A 176 4.68 -9.69 -9.21
N MET A 177 4.71 -11.02 -9.36
CA MET A 177 5.97 -11.75 -9.55
C MET A 177 6.26 -11.91 -11.03
N GLU A 178 7.43 -11.43 -11.46
CA GLU A 178 7.90 -11.52 -12.84
C GLU A 178 9.10 -12.44 -12.94
N ASP A 179 9.40 -12.95 -14.13
CA ASP A 179 10.63 -13.66 -14.41
C ASP A 179 11.74 -12.65 -14.72
N CYS A 180 12.94 -12.85 -14.17
CA CYS A 180 14.07 -11.92 -14.39
C CYS A 180 14.38 -11.71 -15.87
N GLY A 181 14.23 -12.77 -16.69
CA GLY A 181 14.44 -12.70 -18.13
C GLY A 181 13.49 -11.77 -18.87
N SER A 182 12.34 -11.44 -18.27
CA SER A 182 11.35 -10.52 -18.84
C SER A 182 11.51 -9.07 -18.37
N ILE A 183 12.58 -8.76 -17.64
CA ILE A 183 12.83 -7.43 -17.09
C ILE A 183 13.99 -6.79 -17.83
N PRO A 184 13.73 -5.88 -18.80
CA PRO A 184 14.80 -5.27 -19.61
C PRO A 184 15.84 -4.52 -18.80
N LYS A 185 15.43 -3.87 -17.70
CA LYS A 185 16.34 -3.11 -16.83
C LYS A 185 17.42 -3.97 -16.19
N LEU A 186 17.22 -5.28 -16.07
CA LEU A 186 18.16 -6.21 -15.44
C LEU A 186 18.97 -7.04 -16.46
N ALA A 187 18.79 -6.81 -17.76
CA ALA A 187 19.44 -7.60 -18.82
C ALA A 187 20.97 -7.61 -18.70
N HIS A 188 21.57 -6.51 -18.25
CA HIS A 188 23.02 -6.36 -18.09
C HIS A 188 23.61 -7.21 -16.94
N MET A 189 22.78 -7.73 -16.06
CA MET A 189 23.22 -8.47 -14.87
C MET A 189 23.37 -9.97 -15.12
N ASN A 190 22.96 -10.46 -16.27
CA ASN A 190 23.03 -11.87 -16.65
C ASN A 190 22.46 -12.85 -15.59
N LEU A 191 21.33 -12.47 -15.00
CA LEU A 191 20.62 -13.33 -14.06
C LEU A 191 19.98 -14.50 -14.80
N ASP A 192 19.79 -15.63 -14.10
CA ASP A 192 18.99 -16.72 -14.64
C ASP A 192 17.59 -16.18 -15.03
N PRO A 193 17.20 -16.32 -16.31
CA PRO A 193 15.94 -15.73 -16.79
C PRO A 193 14.69 -16.31 -16.11
N LYS A 194 14.80 -17.47 -15.47
CA LYS A 194 13.67 -18.11 -14.77
C LYS A 194 13.55 -17.70 -13.30
N LEU A 195 14.51 -16.96 -12.74
CA LEU A 195 14.42 -16.49 -11.36
C LEU A 195 13.25 -15.52 -11.20
N PRO A 196 12.43 -15.74 -10.18
CA PRO A 196 11.32 -14.80 -9.92
C PRO A 196 11.80 -13.51 -9.26
N MET A 197 11.20 -12.41 -9.65
CA MET A 197 11.45 -11.09 -9.11
C MET A 197 10.13 -10.36 -8.87
N ALA A 198 9.87 -9.96 -7.63
CA ALA A 198 8.71 -9.12 -7.35
C ALA A 198 8.89 -7.73 -7.97
N ILE A 199 7.89 -7.31 -8.72
CA ILE A 199 7.84 -6.00 -9.36
C ILE A 199 6.87 -5.11 -8.59
N ASN A 200 7.36 -3.96 -8.14
CA ASN A 200 6.53 -2.87 -7.67
C ASN A 200 6.11 -2.04 -8.90
N CYS A 201 4.84 -2.11 -9.26
CA CYS A 201 4.36 -1.52 -10.51
C CYS A 201 4.40 0.00 -10.51
N GLU A 202 4.08 0.63 -9.37
CA GLU A 202 3.90 2.09 -9.28
C GLU A 202 2.97 2.61 -10.40
N TYR A 203 1.89 1.88 -10.65
CA TYR A 203 1.00 2.14 -11.79
C TYR A 203 0.01 3.28 -11.55
N GLY A 204 0.03 3.88 -10.36
CA GLY A 204 -0.65 5.16 -10.15
C GLY A 204 -0.18 6.23 -11.14
N ALA A 205 1.05 6.10 -11.63
CA ALA A 205 1.65 6.98 -12.64
C ALA A 205 1.27 6.61 -14.08
N PHE A 206 0.43 5.59 -14.28
CA PHE A 206 0.01 5.20 -15.63
C PHE A 206 -0.66 6.36 -16.35
N ASP A 207 -0.31 6.51 -17.63
CA ASP A 207 -0.85 7.50 -18.56
C ASP A 207 -0.64 8.97 -18.14
N ASN A 208 0.48 9.28 -17.51
CA ASN A 208 0.86 10.68 -17.23
C ASN A 208 0.90 11.54 -18.50
N GLU A 209 1.03 10.91 -19.67
CA GLU A 209 1.03 11.56 -20.97
C GLU A 209 -0.39 11.86 -21.50
N HIS A 210 -1.45 11.42 -20.80
CA HIS A 210 -2.86 11.69 -21.11
C HIS A 210 -3.33 11.17 -22.48
N LYS A 211 -2.95 9.94 -22.84
CA LYS A 211 -3.30 9.33 -24.13
C LYS A 211 -4.52 8.41 -24.08
N VAL A 212 -4.83 7.82 -22.92
CA VAL A 212 -5.78 6.70 -22.81
C VAL A 212 -6.89 6.95 -21.80
N LEU A 213 -6.56 7.48 -20.62
CA LEU A 213 -7.53 7.64 -19.54
C LEU A 213 -8.65 8.62 -19.90
N PRO A 214 -9.91 8.27 -19.60
CA PRO A 214 -11.07 9.10 -19.94
C PRO A 214 -11.23 10.27 -18.96
N ARG A 215 -10.30 11.21 -19.01
CA ARG A 215 -10.26 12.36 -18.11
C ARG A 215 -11.40 13.32 -18.39
N THR A 216 -12.09 13.75 -17.34
CA THR A 216 -13.09 14.82 -17.38
C THR A 216 -12.41 16.16 -17.07
N PRO A 217 -13.11 17.30 -17.29
CA PRO A 217 -12.61 18.58 -16.84
C PRO A 217 -12.29 18.65 -15.33
N TYR A 218 -12.99 17.86 -14.52
CA TYR A 218 -12.76 17.78 -13.08
C TYR A 218 -11.44 17.08 -12.75
N ASP A 219 -11.12 16.00 -13.45
CA ASP A 219 -9.84 15.30 -13.32
C ASP A 219 -8.67 16.22 -13.73
N ILE A 220 -8.85 16.97 -14.81
CA ILE A 220 -7.85 17.94 -15.29
C ILE A 220 -7.61 19.03 -14.24
N LEU A 221 -8.67 19.54 -13.62
CA LEU A 221 -8.56 20.56 -12.59
C LEU A 221 -7.86 20.03 -11.33
N ILE A 222 -8.20 18.82 -10.89
CA ILE A 222 -7.52 18.16 -9.75
C ILE A 222 -6.03 18.05 -10.01
N ASP A 223 -5.64 17.61 -11.20
CA ASP A 223 -4.22 17.49 -11.57
C ASP A 223 -3.54 18.85 -11.56
N LYS A 224 -4.12 19.82 -12.21
CA LYS A 224 -3.57 21.19 -12.33
C LYS A 224 -3.33 21.84 -10.96
N GLU A 225 -4.25 21.67 -10.01
CA GLU A 225 -4.19 22.25 -8.68
C GLU A 225 -3.47 21.37 -7.66
N SER A 226 -3.03 20.20 -8.05
CA SER A 226 -2.32 19.29 -7.16
C SER A 226 -0.89 19.78 -6.89
N PRO A 227 -0.24 19.28 -5.80
CA PRO A 227 1.17 19.59 -5.54
C PRO A 227 2.12 19.16 -6.65
N ARG A 228 1.71 18.16 -7.45
CA ARG A 228 2.54 17.61 -8.54
C ARG A 228 1.72 17.42 -9.81
N PRO A 229 1.49 18.51 -10.55
CA PRO A 229 0.79 18.43 -11.84
C PRO A 229 1.56 17.52 -12.82
N GLY A 230 0.79 16.77 -13.61
CA GLY A 230 1.35 15.87 -14.62
C GLY A 230 1.82 14.51 -14.07
N GLN A 231 1.66 14.27 -12.77
CA GLN A 231 2.04 13.01 -12.14
C GLN A 231 0.81 12.28 -11.57
N GLN A 232 0.93 10.96 -11.42
CA GLN A 232 -0.11 10.12 -10.81
C GLN A 232 -1.47 10.26 -11.49
N ALA A 233 -1.50 10.27 -12.81
CA ALA A 233 -2.73 10.48 -13.59
C ALA A 233 -3.80 9.42 -13.27
N PHE A 234 -3.41 8.15 -13.21
CA PHE A 234 -4.33 7.06 -12.91
C PHE A 234 -4.82 7.11 -11.46
N GLU A 235 -3.89 7.28 -10.52
CA GLU A 235 -4.21 7.38 -9.10
C GLU A 235 -5.19 8.51 -8.80
N LYS A 236 -5.02 9.67 -9.45
CA LYS A 236 -5.91 10.84 -9.28
C LYS A 236 -7.35 10.59 -9.71
N MET A 237 -7.60 9.54 -10.51
CA MET A 237 -8.95 9.20 -10.95
C MET A 237 -9.64 8.14 -10.09
N ILE A 238 -8.87 7.32 -9.35
CA ILE A 238 -9.42 6.14 -8.66
C ILE A 238 -9.18 6.09 -7.16
N ALA A 239 -8.16 6.76 -6.65
CA ALA A 239 -7.75 6.62 -5.25
C ALA A 239 -8.64 7.42 -4.31
N GLY A 240 -8.73 6.93 -3.07
CA GLY A 240 -9.62 7.47 -2.06
C GLY A 240 -9.43 8.94 -1.75
N LEU A 241 -8.18 9.42 -1.84
CA LEU A 241 -7.88 10.84 -1.62
C LEU A 241 -8.67 11.77 -2.55
N TYR A 242 -9.00 11.31 -3.75
CA TYR A 242 -9.54 12.16 -4.82
C TYR A 242 -11.04 11.99 -5.07
N LEU A 243 -11.66 10.90 -4.60
CA LEU A 243 -13.06 10.61 -4.93
C LEU A 243 -14.02 11.69 -4.42
N GLY A 244 -13.84 12.12 -3.19
CA GLY A 244 -14.64 13.20 -2.61
C GLY A 244 -14.43 14.53 -3.31
N GLU A 245 -13.21 14.80 -3.75
CA GLU A 245 -12.88 16.03 -4.47
C GLU A 245 -13.52 16.09 -5.86
N ILE A 246 -13.51 14.96 -6.58
CA ILE A 246 -14.21 14.85 -7.87
C ILE A 246 -15.68 15.18 -7.67
N PHE A 247 -16.32 14.59 -6.68
CA PHE A 247 -17.72 14.81 -6.35
C PHE A 247 -17.99 16.28 -6.01
N ARG A 248 -17.16 16.87 -5.16
CA ARG A 248 -17.27 18.27 -4.76
C ARG A 248 -17.22 19.21 -5.96
N LEU A 249 -16.26 18.98 -6.87
CA LEU A 249 -16.08 19.82 -8.06
C LEU A 249 -17.26 19.72 -9.02
N VAL A 250 -17.83 18.53 -9.19
CA VAL A 250 -19.04 18.36 -10.02
C VAL A 250 -20.21 19.12 -9.43
N LEU A 251 -20.44 19.02 -8.12
CA LEU A 251 -21.53 19.75 -7.46
C LEU A 251 -21.36 21.26 -7.58
N LEU A 252 -20.15 21.78 -7.39
CA LEU A 252 -19.87 23.21 -7.54
C LEU A 252 -20.13 23.68 -8.97
N ASP A 253 -19.69 22.91 -9.96
CA ASP A 253 -19.92 23.23 -11.36
C ASP A 253 -21.41 23.28 -11.68
N LEU A 254 -22.17 22.27 -11.24
CA LEU A 254 -23.62 22.23 -11.42
C LEU A 254 -24.32 23.42 -10.72
N HIS A 255 -23.88 23.78 -9.52
CA HIS A 255 -24.43 24.92 -8.81
C HIS A 255 -24.20 26.24 -9.55
N LYS A 256 -23.08 26.39 -10.23
CA LYS A 256 -22.75 27.59 -11.01
C LYS A 256 -23.53 27.72 -12.32
N GLN A 257 -24.13 26.61 -12.79
CA GLN A 257 -24.91 26.61 -14.02
C GLN A 257 -26.35 27.02 -13.74
N PRO A 258 -26.81 28.20 -14.23
CA PRO A 258 -28.14 28.72 -13.88
C PRO A 258 -29.30 27.81 -14.27
N GLU A 259 -29.14 27.06 -15.36
CA GLU A 259 -30.17 26.14 -15.87
C GLU A 259 -30.33 24.88 -15.04
N VAL A 260 -29.41 24.54 -14.18
CA VAL A 260 -29.46 23.30 -13.37
C VAL A 260 -30.30 23.46 -12.11
N HIS A 261 -30.36 24.65 -11.54
CA HIS A 261 -31.17 24.97 -10.35
C HIS A 261 -30.87 24.07 -9.13
N ILE A 262 -29.58 23.78 -8.86
CA ILE A 262 -29.18 23.00 -7.68
C ILE A 262 -28.75 23.91 -6.54
N PHE A 263 -29.27 23.68 -5.32
CA PHE A 263 -28.97 24.45 -4.10
C PHE A 263 -29.24 25.95 -4.24
N GLU A 264 -30.34 26.30 -4.90
CA GLU A 264 -30.69 27.70 -5.19
C GLU A 264 -30.85 28.50 -3.90
N ASN A 265 -30.33 29.73 -3.94
CA ASN A 265 -30.44 30.71 -2.85
C ASN A 265 -29.84 30.24 -1.53
N GLN A 266 -28.94 29.28 -1.55
CA GLN A 266 -28.26 28.79 -0.37
C GLN A 266 -26.78 29.18 -0.36
N ASP A 267 -26.23 29.35 0.84
CA ASP A 267 -24.80 29.53 1.05
C ASP A 267 -24.09 28.18 0.91
N VAL A 268 -23.30 28.02 -0.14
CA VAL A 268 -22.53 26.80 -0.42
C VAL A 268 -21.05 26.97 -0.08
N SER A 269 -20.71 27.92 0.79
CA SER A 269 -19.31 28.22 1.14
C SER A 269 -18.55 27.00 1.70
N LYS A 270 -19.21 26.13 2.45
CA LYS A 270 -18.59 24.90 2.98
C LYS A 270 -18.21 23.91 1.88
N LEU A 271 -18.91 23.94 0.75
CA LEU A 271 -18.60 23.12 -0.41
C LEU A 271 -17.43 23.69 -1.22
N GLN A 272 -17.05 24.95 -1.02
CA GLN A 272 -15.99 25.60 -1.79
C GLN A 272 -14.58 25.25 -1.32
N LYS A 273 -14.42 24.70 -0.12
CA LYS A 273 -13.11 24.33 0.42
C LYS A 273 -12.62 23.05 -0.25
N ALA A 274 -11.45 23.13 -0.88
CA ALA A 274 -10.82 21.97 -1.52
C ALA A 274 -10.58 20.83 -0.50
N TYR A 275 -10.86 19.61 -0.92
CA TYR A 275 -10.71 18.40 -0.12
C TYR A 275 -11.53 18.39 1.18
N SER A 276 -12.63 19.13 1.21
CA SER A 276 -13.57 19.12 2.34
C SER A 276 -14.42 17.85 2.40
N LEU A 277 -14.54 17.12 1.28
CA LEU A 277 -15.27 15.87 1.19
C LEU A 277 -14.30 14.73 0.89
N ASP A 278 -14.45 13.61 1.58
CA ASP A 278 -13.60 12.44 1.42
C ASP A 278 -14.37 11.27 0.79
N ALA A 279 -13.68 10.14 0.59
CA ALA A 279 -14.31 8.93 0.09
C ALA A 279 -15.38 8.39 1.05
N GLY A 280 -15.20 8.58 2.35
CA GLY A 280 -16.20 8.21 3.35
C GLY A 280 -17.51 8.97 3.21
N PHE A 281 -17.47 10.21 2.78
CA PHE A 281 -18.68 11.00 2.46
C PHE A 281 -19.46 10.35 1.30
N LEU A 282 -18.79 9.96 0.23
CA LEU A 282 -19.42 9.25 -0.88
C LEU A 282 -19.95 7.87 -0.46
N ALA A 283 -19.18 7.15 0.33
CA ALA A 283 -19.59 5.86 0.85
C ALA A 283 -20.89 5.96 1.66
N ALA A 284 -21.00 6.97 2.51
CA ALA A 284 -22.20 7.23 3.29
C ALA A 284 -23.41 7.52 2.39
N ILE A 285 -23.22 8.25 1.30
CA ILE A 285 -24.30 8.50 0.33
C ILE A 285 -24.77 7.19 -0.29
N GLU A 286 -23.85 6.34 -0.72
CA GLU A 286 -24.20 5.06 -1.37
C GLU A 286 -24.79 4.04 -0.38
N GLN A 287 -24.50 4.16 0.90
CA GLN A 287 -24.99 3.22 1.93
C GLN A 287 -26.33 3.60 2.54
N ASP A 288 -26.88 4.76 2.19
CA ASP A 288 -28.19 5.17 2.71
C ASP A 288 -29.26 4.13 2.31
N PRO A 289 -29.87 3.42 3.27
CA PRO A 289 -30.82 2.35 2.96
C PRO A 289 -32.24 2.84 2.69
N PHE A 290 -32.50 4.13 2.90
CA PHE A 290 -33.85 4.68 2.81
C PHE A 290 -34.17 5.16 1.40
N GLU A 291 -35.34 4.83 0.90
CA GLU A 291 -35.81 5.24 -0.42
C GLU A 291 -35.85 6.78 -0.60
N ASN A 292 -36.19 7.48 0.47
CA ASN A 292 -36.24 8.95 0.46
C ASN A 292 -34.88 9.61 0.79
N LEU A 293 -33.82 8.83 0.94
CA LEU A 293 -32.44 9.34 1.17
C LEU A 293 -32.33 10.29 2.36
N THR A 294 -32.97 9.93 3.47
CA THR A 294 -32.96 10.77 4.67
C THR A 294 -31.59 10.88 5.32
N GLU A 295 -30.77 9.85 5.24
CA GLU A 295 -29.39 9.93 5.75
C GLU A 295 -28.54 10.87 4.90
N VAL A 296 -28.70 10.85 3.58
CA VAL A 296 -28.03 11.81 2.67
C VAL A 296 -28.47 13.22 2.98
N GLN A 297 -29.76 13.43 3.20
CA GLN A 297 -30.31 14.72 3.57
C GLN A 297 -29.65 15.27 4.84
N ASP A 298 -29.56 14.44 5.88
CA ASP A 298 -28.92 14.80 7.14
C ASP A 298 -27.42 15.07 6.97
N LEU A 299 -26.74 14.25 6.17
CA LEU A 299 -25.32 14.41 5.86
C LEU A 299 -25.02 15.78 5.23
N PHE A 300 -25.81 16.20 4.24
CA PHE A 300 -25.67 17.50 3.60
C PHE A 300 -25.98 18.65 4.55
N ARG A 301 -27.02 18.51 5.36
CA ARG A 301 -27.36 19.53 6.36
C ARG A 301 -26.27 19.68 7.41
N ASN A 302 -25.81 18.57 7.96
CA ASN A 302 -24.85 18.60 9.08
C ASN A 302 -23.44 18.95 8.65
N THR A 303 -23.00 18.47 7.48
CA THR A 303 -21.62 18.68 7.00
C THR A 303 -21.49 19.97 6.18
N LEU A 304 -22.45 20.27 5.32
CA LEU A 304 -22.35 21.35 4.35
C LEU A 304 -23.30 22.53 4.60
N SER A 305 -24.19 22.39 5.58
CA SER A 305 -25.26 23.38 5.85
C SER A 305 -26.14 23.63 4.62
N ILE A 306 -26.41 22.59 3.85
CA ILE A 306 -27.24 22.63 2.65
C ILE A 306 -28.51 21.85 2.89
N THR A 307 -29.67 22.49 2.63
CA THR A 307 -30.97 21.80 2.60
C THR A 307 -31.23 21.29 1.20
N THR A 308 -31.60 20.03 1.09
CA THR A 308 -31.75 19.34 -0.19
C THR A 308 -33.21 19.06 -0.51
N THR A 309 -33.54 19.12 -1.79
CA THR A 309 -34.84 18.68 -2.32
C THR A 309 -34.76 17.22 -2.76
N LYS A 310 -35.89 16.58 -3.01
CA LYS A 310 -35.93 15.18 -3.49
C LYS A 310 -35.17 15.00 -4.80
N PRO A 311 -35.36 15.82 -5.85
CA PRO A 311 -34.56 15.70 -7.07
C PRO A 311 -33.08 15.88 -6.87
N GLU A 312 -32.69 16.79 -5.97
CA GLU A 312 -31.28 16.98 -5.60
C GLU A 312 -30.68 15.74 -4.94
N LEU A 313 -31.42 15.13 -4.02
CA LEU A 313 -30.98 13.88 -3.37
C LEU A 313 -30.80 12.72 -4.36
N GLU A 314 -31.69 12.59 -5.32
CA GLU A 314 -31.59 11.58 -6.38
C GLU A 314 -30.34 11.82 -7.25
N LEU A 315 -30.10 13.07 -7.62
CA LEU A 315 -28.90 13.47 -8.37
C LEU A 315 -27.62 13.18 -7.60
N ILE A 316 -27.58 13.54 -6.32
CA ILE A 316 -26.45 13.32 -5.42
C ILE A 316 -26.12 11.83 -5.34
N ARG A 317 -27.14 10.99 -5.09
CA ARG A 317 -26.96 9.55 -5.03
C ARG A 317 -26.42 8.98 -6.34
N ARG A 318 -26.99 9.37 -7.47
CA ARG A 318 -26.56 8.90 -8.78
C ARG A 318 -25.14 9.33 -9.10
N LEU A 319 -24.77 10.54 -8.75
CA LEU A 319 -23.42 11.04 -8.96
C LEU A 319 -22.39 10.26 -8.13
N ALA A 320 -22.69 10.00 -6.87
CA ALA A 320 -21.83 9.17 -6.00
C ALA A 320 -21.66 7.77 -6.59
N GLU A 321 -22.73 7.14 -7.06
CA GLU A 321 -22.68 5.82 -7.71
C GLU A 321 -21.79 5.83 -8.96
N LEU A 322 -21.89 6.87 -9.79
CA LEU A 322 -21.07 7.00 -11.00
C LEU A 322 -19.59 7.12 -10.68
N ILE A 323 -19.24 7.95 -9.69
CA ILE A 323 -17.85 8.15 -9.28
C ILE A 323 -17.28 6.87 -8.66
N GLY A 324 -18.01 6.24 -7.76
CA GLY A 324 -17.60 4.98 -7.14
C GLY A 324 -17.46 3.84 -8.15
N THR A 325 -18.37 3.77 -9.11
CA THR A 325 -18.33 2.77 -10.19
C THR A 325 -17.12 2.99 -11.10
N ARG A 326 -16.86 4.22 -11.50
CA ARG A 326 -15.69 4.55 -12.32
C ARG A 326 -14.40 4.14 -11.61
N ALA A 327 -14.27 4.48 -10.33
CA ALA A 327 -13.09 4.12 -9.55
C ALA A 327 -12.86 2.61 -9.49
N ALA A 328 -13.91 1.84 -9.21
CA ALA A 328 -13.81 0.38 -9.13
C ALA A 328 -13.48 -0.25 -10.49
N ARG A 329 -14.11 0.20 -11.56
CA ARG A 329 -13.91 -0.33 -12.91
C ARG A 329 -12.52 -0.01 -13.45
N LEU A 330 -12.04 1.22 -13.26
CA LEU A 330 -10.68 1.58 -13.65
C LEU A 330 -9.64 0.85 -12.79
N SER A 331 -9.90 0.67 -11.50
CA SER A 331 -9.02 -0.11 -10.61
C SER A 331 -8.84 -1.54 -11.11
N ALA A 332 -9.89 -2.16 -11.63
CA ALA A 332 -9.83 -3.50 -12.20
C ALA A 332 -8.95 -3.57 -13.47
N CYS A 333 -8.79 -2.47 -14.19
CA CYS A 333 -7.95 -2.45 -15.39
C CYS A 333 -6.49 -2.80 -15.09
N GLY A 334 -5.95 -2.36 -13.98
CA GLY A 334 -4.57 -2.69 -13.58
C GLY A 334 -4.38 -4.19 -13.33
N VAL A 335 -5.31 -4.80 -12.62
CA VAL A 335 -5.30 -6.26 -12.37
C VAL A 335 -5.44 -7.03 -13.68
N ALA A 336 -6.40 -6.63 -14.52
CA ALA A 336 -6.62 -7.27 -15.82
C ALA A 336 -5.38 -7.17 -16.72
N ALA A 337 -4.70 -6.03 -16.73
CA ALA A 337 -3.49 -5.83 -17.52
C ALA A 337 -2.38 -6.80 -17.11
N ILE A 338 -2.16 -6.98 -15.82
CA ILE A 338 -1.17 -7.94 -15.29
C ILE A 338 -1.55 -9.36 -15.71
N CYS A 339 -2.79 -9.77 -15.51
CA CYS A 339 -3.26 -11.08 -15.88
C CYS A 339 -3.09 -11.37 -17.38
N LYS A 340 -3.45 -10.40 -18.24
CA LYS A 340 -3.28 -10.54 -19.70
C LYS A 340 -1.82 -10.67 -20.09
N MET A 341 -0.97 -9.81 -19.54
CA MET A 341 0.46 -9.82 -19.83
C MET A 341 1.11 -11.16 -19.44
N LYS A 342 0.74 -11.70 -18.29
CA LYS A 342 1.30 -12.96 -17.76
C LYS A 342 0.59 -14.20 -18.30
N GLY A 343 -0.53 -14.06 -18.98
CA GLY A 343 -1.33 -15.20 -19.45
C GLY A 343 -2.03 -15.96 -18.32
N TRP A 344 -2.29 -15.31 -17.20
CA TRP A 344 -2.97 -15.91 -16.05
C TRP A 344 -4.49 -15.87 -16.26
N GLU A 345 -5.08 -17.02 -16.50
CA GLU A 345 -6.54 -17.17 -16.61
C GLU A 345 -7.21 -17.19 -15.25
N THR A 346 -6.52 -17.73 -14.25
CA THR A 346 -6.99 -17.83 -12.87
C THR A 346 -5.90 -17.42 -11.90
N CYS A 347 -6.26 -16.64 -10.88
CA CYS A 347 -5.38 -16.34 -9.74
C CYS A 347 -6.17 -15.67 -8.63
N HIS A 348 -5.56 -15.63 -7.44
CA HIS A 348 -6.03 -14.80 -6.34
C HIS A 348 -5.21 -13.52 -6.27
N VAL A 349 -5.89 -12.43 -5.88
CA VAL A 349 -5.31 -11.10 -5.69
C VAL A 349 -5.52 -10.70 -4.23
N GLY A 350 -4.44 -10.42 -3.53
CA GLY A 350 -4.52 -9.86 -2.17
C GLY A 350 -4.67 -8.35 -2.25
N ALA A 351 -5.76 -7.81 -1.74
CA ALA A 351 -6.04 -6.37 -1.79
C ALA A 351 -6.21 -5.79 -0.40
N ASP A 352 -5.66 -4.61 -0.20
CA ASP A 352 -5.76 -3.85 1.04
C ASP A 352 -6.07 -2.38 0.73
N GLY A 353 -6.25 -1.60 1.78
CA GLY A 353 -6.57 -0.18 1.67
C GLY A 353 -8.02 0.13 1.98
N SER A 354 -8.27 1.38 2.39
CA SER A 354 -9.58 1.81 2.87
C SER A 354 -10.68 1.75 1.81
N VAL A 355 -10.35 1.96 0.54
CA VAL A 355 -11.33 1.88 -0.55
C VAL A 355 -11.76 0.43 -0.76
N PHE A 356 -10.81 -0.51 -0.82
CA PHE A 356 -11.14 -1.92 -0.94
C PHE A 356 -11.94 -2.43 0.27
N ASN A 357 -11.48 -2.10 1.47
CA ASN A 357 -12.04 -2.65 2.71
C ASN A 357 -13.39 -2.04 3.11
N LYS A 358 -13.65 -0.79 2.76
CA LYS A 358 -14.77 -0.01 3.32
C LYS A 358 -15.71 0.60 2.29
N TYR A 359 -15.27 0.81 1.05
CA TYR A 359 -16.13 1.45 0.07
C TYR A 359 -17.18 0.47 -0.47
N PRO A 360 -18.48 0.82 -0.42
CA PRO A 360 -19.54 -0.11 -0.80
C PRO A 360 -19.47 -0.48 -2.29
N HIS A 361 -19.76 -1.72 -2.59
CA HIS A 361 -19.83 -2.27 -3.95
C HIS A 361 -18.51 -2.27 -4.75
N PHE A 362 -17.40 -1.86 -4.16
CA PHE A 362 -16.12 -1.77 -4.87
C PHE A 362 -15.70 -3.12 -5.44
N LYS A 363 -15.72 -4.17 -4.63
CA LYS A 363 -15.32 -5.52 -5.05
C LYS A 363 -16.22 -6.06 -6.16
N VAL A 364 -17.52 -5.92 -6.03
CA VAL A 364 -18.51 -6.41 -7.01
C VAL A 364 -18.37 -5.65 -8.35
N ARG A 365 -18.24 -4.34 -8.28
CA ARG A 365 -18.07 -3.50 -9.47
C ARG A 365 -16.75 -3.80 -10.18
N GLY A 366 -15.68 -4.02 -9.43
CA GLY A 366 -14.39 -4.45 -9.96
C GLY A 366 -14.45 -5.82 -10.62
N ALA A 367 -15.12 -6.79 -9.99
CA ALA A 367 -15.33 -8.12 -10.55
C ALA A 367 -16.12 -8.08 -11.85
N GLN A 368 -17.14 -7.23 -11.96
CA GLN A 368 -17.89 -7.04 -13.20
C GLN A 368 -17.00 -6.47 -14.31
N ALA A 369 -16.13 -5.54 -13.99
CA ALA A 369 -15.17 -5.00 -14.97
C ALA A 369 -14.17 -6.07 -15.42
N LEU A 370 -13.65 -6.88 -14.49
CA LEU A 370 -12.76 -7.99 -14.84
C LEU A 370 -13.45 -8.99 -15.78
N LYS A 371 -14.71 -9.32 -15.53
CA LYS A 371 -15.52 -10.17 -16.40
C LYS A 371 -15.55 -9.63 -17.82
N GLU A 372 -15.86 -8.35 -17.97
CA GLU A 372 -15.96 -7.70 -19.28
C GLU A 372 -14.61 -7.64 -20.00
N ILE A 373 -13.54 -7.28 -19.29
CA ILE A 373 -12.20 -7.14 -19.87
C ILE A 373 -11.61 -8.50 -20.25
N LEU A 374 -11.77 -9.50 -19.37
CA LEU A 374 -11.16 -10.81 -19.54
C LEU A 374 -12.09 -11.82 -20.24
N GLY A 375 -13.32 -11.43 -20.55
CA GLY A 375 -14.26 -12.24 -21.33
C GLY A 375 -14.76 -13.48 -20.59
N TRP A 376 -15.06 -13.38 -19.30
CA TRP A 376 -15.58 -14.51 -18.54
C TRP A 376 -16.99 -14.93 -18.99
N PRO A 377 -17.35 -16.24 -18.84
CA PRO A 377 -18.71 -16.70 -19.10
C PRO A 377 -19.75 -16.01 -18.23
N GLU A 378 -21.02 -16.09 -18.66
CA GLU A 378 -22.15 -15.64 -17.85
C GLU A 378 -22.11 -16.23 -16.43
N ASN A 379 -22.60 -15.47 -15.45
CA ASN A 379 -22.62 -15.80 -14.02
C ASN A 379 -21.27 -15.75 -13.31
N LYS A 380 -20.18 -15.34 -13.99
CA LYS A 380 -18.91 -14.97 -13.36
C LYS A 380 -18.81 -13.45 -13.28
N GLY A 381 -17.96 -12.93 -12.39
CA GLY A 381 -17.81 -11.48 -12.19
C GLY A 381 -18.73 -10.93 -11.11
N LYS A 382 -19.20 -11.77 -10.19
CA LYS A 382 -20.05 -11.40 -9.05
C LYS A 382 -19.33 -11.50 -7.71
N GLY A 383 -18.07 -11.87 -7.72
CA GLY A 383 -17.23 -12.04 -6.53
C GLY A 383 -16.79 -13.48 -6.35
N LYS A 384 -17.22 -14.14 -5.28
CA LYS A 384 -16.74 -15.49 -4.92
C LYS A 384 -16.92 -16.49 -6.05
N GLY A 385 -15.83 -17.19 -6.37
CA GLY A 385 -15.78 -18.20 -7.42
C GLY A 385 -15.43 -17.66 -8.81
N ASP A 386 -15.07 -16.38 -8.92
CA ASP A 386 -14.58 -15.79 -10.17
C ASP A 386 -13.19 -16.32 -10.51
N PRO A 387 -12.84 -16.37 -11.82
CA PRO A 387 -11.50 -16.84 -12.24
C PRO A 387 -10.36 -16.04 -11.62
N VAL A 388 -10.46 -14.71 -11.58
CA VAL A 388 -9.55 -13.81 -10.88
C VAL A 388 -10.34 -13.17 -9.74
N GLU A 389 -9.95 -13.48 -8.50
CA GLU A 389 -10.72 -13.05 -7.34
C GLU A 389 -9.85 -12.28 -6.36
N LEU A 390 -10.40 -11.14 -5.88
CA LEU A 390 -9.75 -10.30 -4.90
C LEU A 390 -10.19 -10.72 -3.48
N PHE A 391 -9.20 -10.91 -2.63
CA PHE A 391 -9.39 -11.25 -1.21
C PHE A 391 -8.76 -10.17 -0.33
N PRO A 392 -9.29 -9.96 0.88
CA PRO A 392 -8.60 -9.13 1.87
C PRO A 392 -7.19 -9.65 2.10
N ALA A 393 -6.21 -8.76 2.01
CA ALA A 393 -4.81 -9.11 2.16
C ALA A 393 -4.44 -9.30 3.63
N GLU A 394 -3.39 -10.09 3.85
CA GLU A 394 -2.71 -10.16 5.13
C GLU A 394 -1.86 -8.90 5.36
N ASP A 395 -1.41 -8.72 6.60
CA ASP A 395 -0.60 -7.58 7.04
C ASP A 395 0.72 -7.47 6.25
N GLY A 396 0.73 -6.64 5.21
CA GLY A 396 1.88 -6.49 4.33
C GLY A 396 3.06 -5.77 4.97
N SER A 397 2.82 -4.72 5.75
CA SER A 397 3.89 -3.93 6.37
C SER A 397 4.53 -4.61 7.58
N GLY A 398 3.81 -5.51 8.23
CA GLY A 398 4.34 -6.32 9.34
C GLY A 398 4.76 -7.70 8.87
N VAL A 399 3.80 -8.58 8.65
CA VAL A 399 4.07 -9.98 8.27
C VAL A 399 4.81 -10.06 6.93
N GLY A 400 4.41 -9.26 5.95
CA GLY A 400 5.07 -9.25 4.64
C GLY A 400 6.54 -8.84 4.70
N ALA A 401 6.85 -7.81 5.46
CA ALA A 401 8.24 -7.36 5.63
C ALA A 401 9.11 -8.43 6.33
N ALA A 402 8.58 -9.06 7.36
CA ALA A 402 9.27 -10.16 8.05
C ALA A 402 9.51 -11.36 7.12
N LEU A 403 8.52 -11.73 6.32
CA LEU A 403 8.65 -12.80 5.33
C LEU A 403 9.69 -12.48 4.26
N ILE A 404 9.74 -11.24 3.78
CA ILE A 404 10.73 -10.82 2.79
C ILE A 404 12.14 -10.90 3.38
N ALA A 405 12.31 -10.54 4.65
CA ALA A 405 13.57 -10.75 5.36
C ALA A 405 13.94 -12.24 5.42
N ALA A 406 12.97 -13.11 5.75
CA ALA A 406 13.19 -14.57 5.79
C ALA A 406 13.60 -15.13 4.43
N LEU A 407 12.91 -14.74 3.36
CA LEU A 407 13.23 -15.16 1.98
C LEU A 407 14.61 -14.69 1.55
N THR A 408 15.00 -13.46 1.93
CA THR A 408 16.32 -12.92 1.62
C THR A 408 17.42 -13.72 2.31
N LEU A 409 17.25 -14.03 3.58
CA LEU A 409 18.22 -14.83 4.35
C LEU A 409 18.33 -16.26 3.82
N LYS A 410 17.23 -16.85 3.37
CA LYS A 410 17.25 -18.17 2.72
C LYS A 410 18.16 -18.14 1.48
N ARG A 411 18.04 -17.10 0.65
CA ARG A 411 18.91 -16.93 -0.52
C ARG A 411 20.37 -16.78 -0.15
N VAL A 412 20.67 -16.01 0.89
CA VAL A 412 22.05 -15.85 1.40
C VAL A 412 22.66 -17.19 1.81
N LYS A 413 21.91 -18.02 2.54
CA LYS A 413 22.35 -19.36 2.95
C LYS A 413 22.61 -20.28 1.75
N GLU A 414 21.85 -20.13 0.67
CA GLU A 414 22.00 -20.90 -0.56
C GLU A 414 23.09 -20.33 -1.50
N GLY A 415 23.76 -19.27 -1.10
CA GLY A 415 24.80 -18.61 -1.91
C GLY A 415 24.24 -17.78 -3.07
N GLN A 416 22.94 -17.46 -3.09
CA GLN A 416 22.29 -16.65 -4.11
C GLN A 416 22.24 -15.19 -3.66
N ASN A 417 23.26 -14.42 -4.03
CA ASN A 417 23.46 -13.07 -3.51
C ASN A 417 23.02 -11.95 -4.46
N ALA A 418 22.30 -12.27 -5.53
CA ALA A 418 21.83 -11.26 -6.47
C ALA A 418 20.95 -10.20 -5.76
N GLY A 419 21.26 -8.92 -6.01
CA GLY A 419 20.52 -7.82 -5.41
C GLY A 419 20.69 -7.66 -3.90
N ILE A 420 21.75 -8.20 -3.33
CA ILE A 420 22.08 -8.02 -1.91
C ILE A 420 23.42 -7.30 -1.80
N LYS A 421 23.42 -6.16 -1.12
CA LYS A 421 24.62 -5.32 -0.97
C LYS A 421 25.63 -5.94 -0.01
N SER A 422 25.17 -6.50 1.11
CA SER A 422 26.03 -6.99 2.18
C SER A 422 25.64 -8.42 2.62
N PRO A 423 25.82 -9.44 1.75
CA PRO A 423 25.36 -10.79 2.06
C PRO A 423 26.11 -11.41 3.27
N ASP A 424 27.40 -11.17 3.42
CA ASP A 424 28.19 -11.74 4.53
C ASP A 424 27.71 -11.20 5.89
N ALA A 425 27.33 -9.94 5.95
CA ALA A 425 26.81 -9.32 7.17
C ALA A 425 25.46 -9.90 7.61
N MET A 426 24.73 -10.55 6.71
CA MET A 426 23.42 -11.15 6.99
C MET A 426 23.51 -12.57 7.57
N MET A 427 24.66 -13.24 7.50
CA MET A 427 24.78 -14.64 7.93
C MET A 427 24.51 -14.81 9.42
N LYS A 428 25.01 -13.92 10.25
CA LYS A 428 24.74 -13.95 11.71
C LYS A 428 23.26 -13.78 12.04
N ALA A 429 22.58 -12.88 11.31
CA ALA A 429 21.15 -12.65 11.47
C ALA A 429 20.34 -13.90 11.05
N ALA A 430 20.78 -14.60 10.00
CA ALA A 430 20.16 -15.84 9.55
C ALA A 430 20.21 -16.92 10.63
N ASP A 431 21.33 -17.08 11.31
CA ASP A 431 21.49 -18.05 12.39
C ASP A 431 20.70 -17.62 13.64
N SER A 432 20.73 -16.36 13.99
CA SER A 432 20.02 -15.82 15.13
C SER A 432 18.50 -15.96 15.03
N ALA A 433 17.94 -15.78 13.84
CA ALA A 433 16.51 -15.92 13.57
C ALA A 433 15.95 -17.29 13.97
N LEU A 434 16.77 -18.34 13.86
CA LEU A 434 16.36 -19.72 14.18
C LEU A 434 16.45 -20.05 15.67
N LYS A 435 17.16 -19.26 16.45
CA LYS A 435 17.48 -19.55 17.85
C LYS A 435 16.68 -18.75 18.86
N VAL A 436 16.17 -17.60 18.46
CA VAL A 436 15.56 -16.63 19.37
C VAL A 436 14.04 -16.71 19.27
N LYS A 437 13.37 -16.68 20.42
CA LYS A 437 11.91 -16.58 20.54
C LYS A 437 11.54 -15.49 21.53
N PRO A 438 10.58 -14.63 21.21
CA PRO A 438 10.16 -13.59 22.12
C PRO A 438 9.34 -14.16 23.27
N HIS A 439 9.33 -13.41 24.39
CA HIS A 439 8.41 -13.65 25.49
C HIS A 439 7.07 -12.99 25.19
N HIS A 440 5.98 -13.76 25.36
CA HIS A 440 4.62 -13.22 25.29
C HIS A 440 4.26 -12.70 26.70
N HIS A 441 4.04 -11.38 26.79
CA HIS A 441 3.51 -10.78 28.01
C HIS A 441 1.99 -10.79 27.88
N HIS A 442 1.31 -11.46 28.83
CA HIS A 442 -0.15 -11.40 28.94
C HIS A 442 -0.51 -10.08 29.62
N GLU A 443 -1.35 -9.27 28.97
CA GLU A 443 -2.01 -8.12 29.58
C GLU A 443 -3.11 -8.59 30.56
#